data_360e704da1bc1d01de326795933cee7e
#
_entry.id   360e704da1bc1d01de326795933cee7e
#
_cell.length_a   1.000
_cell.length_b   1.000
_cell.length_c   1.000
_cell.angle_alpha   90.00
_cell.angle_beta   90.00
_cell.angle_gamma   90.00
#
_symmetry.space_group_name_H-M   'P 1'
#
loop_
_entity.id
_entity.type
_entity.pdbx_description
1 polymer ?
#
loop_
_entity_poly.entity_id
_entity_poly.type
_entity_poly.pdbx_seq_one_letter_code
_entity_poly.pdbx_strand_id
1 'polypeptide(L)'
;MEDKRLLQMQVFRAVVEHDGFTAAAYALESSQPFVSRTIAQLERRLGAKLIHRNTRRHRLTEEGERYLATCREILGALDDAENTFAGNSMPAGDLRVSAPLAFGTDQVLPLLPTFLATRPSVKVHLSLRDAIVNLIEENVDVAVRMGRLHDSQLRARKLCDLQRVVVAAPSYIERHGAPPTPEALKEHNCLEWHGAQEHLNRWPFRIRGERHEHVAAGNFRSSNGLSLAGMCYRGVGVMRMAEHLALPAIRKGHLVRLLGEFEDHDDTAIHAVYLPERRLSTRVRMFIDYLADAFREPPWAASD
;
A
#
# COMPACT_ATOMS: atom_id res chain seq x y z
N MET A 1 -0.95 39.72 13.54
CA MET A 1 -1.71 38.86 14.46
C MET A 1 -1.61 37.46 13.90
N GLU A 2 -0.65 36.68 14.41
CA GLU A 2 -0.44 35.28 13.95
C GLU A 2 -1.74 34.51 14.06
N ASP A 3 -2.14 33.84 13.02
CA ASP A 3 -3.36 33.07 13.03
C ASP A 3 -3.19 31.83 13.91
N LYS A 4 -3.54 31.99 15.19
CA LYS A 4 -3.50 30.92 16.20
C LYS A 4 -4.18 29.62 15.75
N ARG A 5 -5.08 29.69 14.74
CA ARG A 5 -5.79 28.51 14.22
C ARG A 5 -4.88 27.63 13.38
N LEU A 6 -4.09 28.22 12.49
CA LEU A 6 -3.11 27.48 11.67
C LEU A 6 -2.05 26.84 12.55
N LEU A 7 -1.50 27.59 13.51
CA LEU A 7 -0.56 27.04 14.48
C LEU A 7 -1.17 25.84 15.28
N GLN A 8 -2.43 25.96 15.72
CA GLN A 8 -3.10 24.85 16.41
C GLN A 8 -3.28 23.63 15.52
N MET A 9 -3.58 23.81 14.21
CA MET A 9 -3.68 22.72 13.23
C MET A 9 -2.31 22.08 13.00
N GLN A 10 -1.26 22.87 12.85
CA GLN A 10 0.12 22.38 12.67
C GLN A 10 0.57 21.54 13.88
N VAL A 11 0.34 22.06 15.10
CA VAL A 11 0.70 21.36 16.34
C VAL A 11 -0.12 20.06 16.49
N PHE A 12 -1.42 20.08 16.19
CA PHE A 12 -2.25 18.89 16.27
C PHE A 12 -1.79 17.83 15.25
N ARG A 13 -1.55 18.23 14.01
CA ARG A 13 -0.99 17.33 12.99
C ARG A 13 0.31 16.72 13.45
N ALA A 14 1.25 17.53 13.97
CA ALA A 14 2.55 17.03 14.44
C ALA A 14 2.42 16.03 15.58
N VAL A 15 1.50 16.23 16.54
CA VAL A 15 1.26 15.28 17.64
C VAL A 15 0.82 13.92 17.11
N VAL A 16 -0.03 13.91 16.09
CA VAL A 16 -0.50 12.66 15.46
C VAL A 16 0.60 12.02 14.62
N GLU A 17 1.30 12.81 13.82
CA GLU A 17 2.34 12.33 12.89
C GLU A 17 3.57 11.75 13.59
N HIS A 18 3.90 12.27 14.77
CA HIS A 18 5.05 11.80 15.56
C HIS A 18 4.65 10.90 16.74
N ASP A 19 3.40 10.43 16.76
CA ASP A 19 2.86 9.51 17.79
C ASP A 19 3.12 10.00 19.23
N GLY A 20 2.99 11.34 19.45
CA GLY A 20 3.06 11.86 20.81
C GLY A 20 3.53 13.30 20.96
N PHE A 21 3.27 13.84 22.16
CA PHE A 21 3.50 15.24 22.49
C PHE A 21 4.99 15.60 22.56
N THR A 22 5.84 14.70 23.06
CA THR A 22 7.27 14.93 23.19
C THR A 22 7.96 14.90 21.84
N ALA A 23 7.62 13.92 20.99
CA ALA A 23 8.19 13.82 19.66
C ALA A 23 7.73 14.96 18.75
N ALA A 24 6.45 15.36 18.87
CA ALA A 24 5.94 16.56 18.18
C ALA A 24 6.64 17.85 18.63
N ALA A 25 6.93 17.99 19.92
CA ALA A 25 7.65 19.16 20.44
C ALA A 25 9.08 19.23 19.84
N TYR A 26 9.76 18.10 19.75
CA TYR A 26 11.08 18.02 19.10
C TYR A 26 10.99 18.39 17.61
N ALA A 27 10.03 17.82 16.87
CA ALA A 27 9.83 18.09 15.44
C ALA A 27 9.46 19.55 15.14
N LEU A 28 8.78 20.22 16.08
CA LEU A 28 8.39 21.64 15.97
C LEU A 28 9.42 22.59 16.60
N GLU A 29 10.58 22.12 16.99
CA GLU A 29 11.61 22.89 17.70
C GLU A 29 11.04 23.69 18.89
N SER A 30 10.13 23.07 19.64
CA SER A 30 9.33 23.68 20.69
C SER A 30 9.37 22.85 21.98
N SER A 31 8.63 23.28 23.00
CA SER A 31 8.56 22.54 24.28
C SER A 31 7.29 21.69 24.39
N GLN A 32 7.39 20.53 25.02
CA GLN A 32 6.23 19.67 25.30
C GLN A 32 5.09 20.38 26.05
N PRO A 33 5.35 21.26 27.05
CA PRO A 33 4.30 22.07 27.67
C PRO A 33 3.59 23.02 26.72
N PHE A 34 4.31 23.58 25.72
CA PHE A 34 3.70 24.42 24.68
C PHE A 34 2.75 23.58 23.82
N VAL A 35 3.21 22.43 23.31
CA VAL A 35 2.39 21.51 22.51
C VAL A 35 1.14 21.09 23.26
N SER A 36 1.29 20.66 24.54
CA SER A 36 0.17 20.24 25.38
C SER A 36 -0.86 21.36 25.63
N ARG A 37 -0.40 22.58 25.89
CA ARG A 37 -1.28 23.75 26.07
C ARG A 37 -2.00 24.10 24.78
N THR A 38 -1.33 24.05 23.65
CA THR A 38 -1.90 24.34 22.33
C THR A 38 -3.01 23.35 21.99
N ILE A 39 -2.81 22.03 22.20
CA ILE A 39 -3.85 21.02 22.02
C ILE A 39 -5.04 21.26 22.97
N ALA A 40 -4.79 21.53 24.24
CA ALA A 40 -5.85 21.80 25.20
C ALA A 40 -6.66 23.06 24.84
N GLN A 41 -6.04 24.09 24.26
CA GLN A 41 -6.72 25.28 23.73
C GLN A 41 -7.54 24.95 22.49
N LEU A 42 -7.00 24.13 21.58
CA LEU A 42 -7.70 23.65 20.40
C LEU A 42 -8.96 22.88 20.76
N GLU A 43 -8.86 21.87 21.64
CA GLU A 43 -9.99 21.06 22.12
C GLU A 43 -11.07 21.93 22.79
N ARG A 44 -10.67 22.90 23.64
CA ARG A 44 -11.60 23.86 24.25
C ARG A 44 -12.31 24.72 23.20
N ARG A 45 -11.60 25.20 22.18
CA ARG A 45 -12.16 26.02 21.12
C ARG A 45 -13.17 25.25 20.26
N LEU A 46 -12.92 23.98 20.02
CA LEU A 46 -13.78 23.10 19.23
C LEU A 46 -14.93 22.49 20.05
N GLY A 47 -14.84 22.53 21.38
CA GLY A 47 -15.80 21.88 22.27
C GLY A 47 -15.77 20.36 22.23
N ALA A 48 -14.68 19.77 21.70
CA ALA A 48 -14.53 18.32 21.49
C ALA A 48 -13.15 17.85 21.91
N LYS A 49 -13.07 16.60 22.39
CA LYS A 49 -11.80 15.90 22.60
C LYS A 49 -11.34 15.30 21.28
N LEU A 50 -10.10 15.57 20.92
CA LEU A 50 -9.50 15.05 19.69
C LEU A 50 -8.57 13.88 19.94
N ILE A 51 -7.99 13.77 21.16
CA ILE A 51 -7.02 12.74 21.53
C ILE A 51 -7.45 12.09 22.85
N HIS A 52 -7.54 10.76 22.84
CA HIS A 52 -7.67 9.96 24.06
C HIS A 52 -6.33 9.95 24.80
N ARG A 53 -6.32 10.54 26.00
CA ARG A 53 -5.12 10.52 26.88
C ARG A 53 -5.06 9.20 27.64
N ASN A 54 -4.51 8.14 27.00
CA ASN A 54 -4.15 6.93 27.72
C ASN A 54 -2.63 6.82 27.82
N THR A 55 -2.13 6.35 28.97
CA THR A 55 -0.71 6.38 29.36
C THR A 55 0.25 5.55 28.48
N ARG A 56 -0.25 4.82 27.47
CA ARG A 56 0.57 3.95 26.60
C ARG A 56 0.42 4.18 25.10
N ARG A 57 -0.66 4.85 24.62
CA ARG A 57 -0.84 5.21 23.20
C ARG A 57 -1.80 6.40 23.07
N HIS A 58 -1.45 7.37 22.26
CA HIS A 58 -2.31 8.50 21.93
C HIS A 58 -3.20 8.09 20.74
N ARG A 59 -4.46 7.69 21.02
CA ARG A 59 -5.44 7.38 19.97
C ARG A 59 -6.29 8.61 19.70
N LEU A 60 -6.59 8.83 18.41
CA LEU A 60 -7.58 9.84 18.02
C LEU A 60 -8.98 9.42 18.48
N THR A 61 -9.81 10.42 18.75
CA THR A 61 -11.27 10.25 18.80
C THR A 61 -11.83 10.30 17.40
N GLU A 62 -13.09 9.96 17.18
CA GLU A 62 -13.76 10.11 15.88
C GLU A 62 -13.74 11.59 15.41
N GLU A 63 -13.93 12.53 16.34
CA GLU A 63 -13.79 13.96 16.09
C GLU A 63 -12.33 14.31 15.73
N GLY A 64 -11.36 13.67 16.38
CA GLY A 64 -9.94 13.83 16.10
C GLY A 64 -9.58 13.40 14.70
N GLU A 65 -10.09 12.26 14.23
CA GLU A 65 -9.87 11.75 12.87
C GLU A 65 -10.46 12.73 11.84
N ARG A 66 -11.70 13.14 12.02
CA ARG A 66 -12.36 14.14 11.15
C ARG A 66 -11.61 15.48 11.11
N TYR A 67 -11.14 15.94 12.26
CA TYR A 67 -10.39 17.19 12.34
C TYR A 67 -8.99 17.07 11.73
N LEU A 68 -8.33 15.90 11.84
CA LEU A 68 -7.04 15.65 11.19
C LEU A 68 -7.15 15.73 9.66
N ALA A 69 -8.19 15.13 9.08
CA ALA A 69 -8.45 15.22 7.65
C ALA A 69 -8.61 16.68 7.20
N THR A 70 -9.38 17.48 7.97
CA THR A 70 -9.55 18.93 7.72
C THR A 70 -8.23 19.69 7.87
N CYS A 71 -7.40 19.37 8.88
CA CYS A 71 -6.08 20.00 9.06
C CYS A 71 -5.17 19.73 7.86
N ARG A 72 -5.15 18.50 7.35
CA ARG A 72 -4.35 18.12 6.17
C ARG A 72 -4.79 18.89 4.92
N GLU A 73 -6.12 18.98 4.69
CA GLU A 73 -6.67 19.72 3.55
C GLU A 73 -6.26 21.21 3.61
N ILE A 74 -6.45 21.87 4.76
CA ILE A 74 -6.18 23.31 4.90
C ILE A 74 -4.67 23.59 4.83
N LEU A 75 -3.86 22.86 5.58
CA LEU A 75 -2.40 23.04 5.58
C LEU A 75 -1.78 22.68 4.23
N GLY A 76 -2.28 21.63 3.58
CA GLY A 76 -1.85 21.26 2.24
C GLY A 76 -2.21 22.33 1.19
N ALA A 77 -3.42 22.93 1.29
CA ALA A 77 -3.81 24.03 0.41
C ALA A 77 -3.00 25.30 0.65
N LEU A 78 -2.58 25.56 1.90
CA LEU A 78 -1.68 26.66 2.23
C LEU A 78 -0.30 26.43 1.62
N ASP A 79 0.28 25.24 1.83
CA ASP A 79 1.56 24.85 1.26
C ASP A 79 1.53 24.96 -0.29
N ASP A 80 0.46 24.50 -0.94
CA ASP A 80 0.28 24.60 -2.40
C ASP A 80 0.19 26.07 -2.87
N ALA A 81 -0.52 26.93 -2.11
CA ALA A 81 -0.64 28.34 -2.42
C ALA A 81 0.73 29.06 -2.31
N GLU A 82 1.45 28.85 -1.20
CA GLU A 82 2.77 29.44 -0.97
C GLU A 82 3.78 29.01 -2.04
N ASN A 83 3.78 27.73 -2.41
CA ASN A 83 4.64 27.21 -3.47
C ASN A 83 4.33 27.85 -4.84
N THR A 84 3.06 28.12 -5.14
CA THR A 84 2.64 28.78 -6.38
C THR A 84 3.17 30.22 -6.47
N PHE A 85 3.15 30.96 -5.36
CA PHE A 85 3.64 32.36 -5.31
C PHE A 85 5.17 32.47 -5.24
N ALA A 86 5.85 31.46 -4.68
CA ALA A 86 7.31 31.44 -4.64
C ALA A 86 7.97 31.20 -6.01
N GLY A 87 7.19 31.18 -7.11
CA GLY A 87 7.68 30.86 -8.45
C GLY A 87 8.09 29.40 -8.63
N ASN A 88 7.95 28.61 -7.60
CA ASN A 88 8.12 27.17 -7.61
C ASN A 88 6.77 26.50 -7.87
N SER A 89 6.43 26.27 -9.14
CA SER A 89 5.28 25.43 -9.52
C SER A 89 5.46 23.95 -9.12
N MET A 90 6.51 23.64 -8.39
CA MET A 90 6.90 22.28 -7.99
C MET A 90 6.28 21.93 -6.63
N PRO A 91 5.66 20.76 -6.53
CA PRO A 91 5.10 20.27 -5.26
C PRO A 91 6.21 20.09 -4.23
N ALA A 92 5.92 20.42 -2.97
CA ALA A 92 6.86 20.28 -1.86
C ALA A 92 6.19 19.58 -0.67
N GLY A 93 7.01 19.08 0.27
CA GLY A 93 6.59 18.49 1.54
C GLY A 93 6.59 16.97 1.55
N ASP A 94 6.12 16.40 2.68
CA ASP A 94 6.11 14.95 2.91
C ASP A 94 4.99 14.27 2.13
N LEU A 95 5.30 13.13 1.52
CA LEU A 95 4.38 12.24 0.83
C LEU A 95 4.50 10.84 1.45
N ARG A 96 3.48 10.39 2.16
CA ARG A 96 3.47 9.10 2.85
C ARG A 96 2.74 8.08 2.01
N VAL A 97 3.49 7.08 1.56
CA VAL A 97 3.02 6.03 0.66
C VAL A 97 3.08 4.68 1.38
N SER A 98 2.01 3.90 1.29
CA SER A 98 2.00 2.50 1.70
C SER A 98 1.78 1.60 0.49
N ALA A 99 2.50 0.47 0.42
CA ALA A 99 2.33 -0.52 -0.63
C ALA A 99 2.52 -1.93 -0.09
N PRO A 100 1.95 -2.97 -0.75
CA PRO A 100 2.26 -4.36 -0.44
C PRO A 100 3.76 -4.61 -0.61
N LEU A 101 4.35 -5.41 0.29
CA LEU A 101 5.80 -5.56 0.35
C LEU A 101 6.40 -5.98 -0.98
N ALA A 102 5.87 -7.04 -1.60
CA ALA A 102 6.38 -7.55 -2.87
C ALA A 102 6.24 -6.53 -4.00
N PHE A 103 5.03 -5.99 -4.19
CA PHE A 103 4.75 -5.05 -5.27
C PHE A 103 5.48 -3.71 -5.06
N GLY A 104 5.51 -3.24 -3.83
CA GLY A 104 6.20 -1.99 -3.49
C GLY A 104 7.69 -2.07 -3.74
N THR A 105 8.33 -3.19 -3.39
CA THR A 105 9.77 -3.41 -3.62
C THR A 105 10.09 -3.57 -5.11
N ASP A 106 9.28 -4.35 -5.83
CA ASP A 106 9.57 -4.76 -7.19
C ASP A 106 9.12 -3.71 -8.23
N GLN A 107 8.02 -3.00 -7.97
CA GLN A 107 7.39 -2.12 -8.95
C GLN A 107 7.35 -0.64 -8.55
N VAL A 108 7.09 -0.31 -7.27
CA VAL A 108 6.99 1.10 -6.84
C VAL A 108 8.38 1.70 -6.58
N LEU A 109 9.22 0.98 -5.83
CA LEU A 109 10.56 1.47 -5.45
C LEU A 109 11.43 1.84 -6.66
N PRO A 110 11.47 1.07 -7.78
CA PRO A 110 12.24 1.45 -8.97
C PRO A 110 11.78 2.74 -9.65
N LEU A 111 10.54 3.17 -9.45
CA LEU A 111 9.99 4.41 -10.01
C LEU A 111 10.40 5.66 -9.21
N LEU A 112 10.73 5.50 -7.91
CA LEU A 112 11.00 6.62 -7.03
C LEU A 112 12.24 7.47 -7.41
N PRO A 113 13.34 6.91 -7.91
CA PRO A 113 14.49 7.73 -8.31
C PRO A 113 14.12 8.81 -9.33
N THR A 114 13.39 8.45 -10.40
CA THR A 114 12.94 9.39 -11.42
C THR A 114 11.91 10.39 -10.87
N PHE A 115 10.99 9.91 -10.02
CA PHE A 115 10.01 10.78 -9.37
C PHE A 115 10.68 11.84 -8.50
N LEU A 116 11.64 11.44 -7.66
CA LEU A 116 12.35 12.33 -6.74
C LEU A 116 13.31 13.29 -7.47
N ALA A 117 14.00 12.82 -8.51
CA ALA A 117 14.88 13.66 -9.31
C ALA A 117 14.15 14.84 -9.97
N THR A 118 12.89 14.62 -10.38
CA THR A 118 12.06 15.66 -10.99
C THR A 118 11.28 16.50 -9.99
N ARG A 119 11.31 16.13 -8.69
CA ARG A 119 10.56 16.79 -7.60
C ARG A 119 11.40 16.85 -6.32
N PRO A 120 12.51 17.62 -6.31
CA PRO A 120 13.50 17.58 -5.23
C PRO A 120 12.96 18.09 -3.88
N SER A 121 11.87 18.86 -3.88
CA SER A 121 11.23 19.37 -2.67
C SER A 121 10.21 18.40 -2.05
N VAL A 122 9.95 17.25 -2.69
CA VAL A 122 9.07 16.20 -2.13
C VAL A 122 9.92 15.18 -1.36
N LYS A 123 9.51 14.87 -0.13
CA LYS A 123 10.09 13.80 0.69
C LYS A 123 9.14 12.62 0.71
N VAL A 124 9.52 11.48 0.12
CA VAL A 124 8.70 10.27 0.11
C VAL A 124 9.03 9.40 1.32
N HIS A 125 8.00 9.08 2.10
CA HIS A 125 8.05 8.09 3.17
C HIS A 125 7.33 6.82 2.69
N LEU A 126 8.08 5.80 2.29
CA LEU A 126 7.52 4.55 1.78
C LEU A 126 7.46 3.50 2.88
N SER A 127 6.25 3.00 3.18
CA SER A 127 5.99 1.89 4.09
C SER A 127 5.58 0.65 3.30
N LEU A 128 6.34 -0.43 3.40
CA LEU A 128 6.10 -1.69 2.68
C LEU A 128 5.59 -2.75 3.65
N ARG A 129 4.33 -3.21 3.47
CA ARG A 129 3.71 -4.24 4.31
C ARG A 129 2.49 -4.86 3.63
N ASP A 130 2.24 -6.14 3.93
CA ASP A 130 1.10 -6.87 3.36
C ASP A 130 -0.19 -6.72 4.21
N ALA A 131 -0.09 -6.16 5.42
CA ALA A 131 -1.25 -5.85 6.24
C ALA A 131 -2.07 -4.69 5.66
N ILE A 132 -3.38 -4.74 5.87
CA ILE A 132 -4.27 -3.65 5.48
C ILE A 132 -4.03 -2.45 6.41
N VAL A 133 -3.69 -1.31 5.82
CA VAL A 133 -3.38 -0.06 6.52
C VAL A 133 -4.64 0.79 6.64
N ASN A 134 -4.92 1.32 7.82
CA ASN A 134 -5.87 2.41 7.98
C ASN A 134 -5.16 3.73 7.63
N LEU A 135 -5.59 4.39 6.54
CA LEU A 135 -4.93 5.58 6.02
C LEU A 135 -4.92 6.74 7.04
N ILE A 136 -5.98 6.85 7.85
CA ILE A 136 -6.13 7.92 8.84
C ILE A 136 -5.21 7.66 10.03
N GLU A 137 -5.36 6.48 10.67
CA GLU A 137 -4.60 6.13 11.89
C GLU A 137 -3.09 6.07 11.62
N GLU A 138 -2.69 5.61 10.44
CA GLU A 138 -1.29 5.44 10.09
C GLU A 138 -0.72 6.62 9.27
N ASN A 139 -1.51 7.67 9.10
CA ASN A 139 -1.10 8.89 8.42
C ASN A 139 -0.55 8.66 7.01
N VAL A 140 -1.27 7.87 6.20
CA VAL A 140 -0.91 7.52 4.84
C VAL A 140 -1.66 8.40 3.85
N ASP A 141 -0.94 9.07 2.94
CA ASP A 141 -1.54 9.92 1.90
C ASP A 141 -2.04 9.08 0.71
N VAL A 142 -1.25 8.07 0.32
CA VAL A 142 -1.58 7.15 -0.78
C VAL A 142 -1.24 5.72 -0.38
N ALA A 143 -2.20 4.82 -0.49
CA ALA A 143 -1.94 3.39 -0.37
C ALA A 143 -2.11 2.69 -1.73
N VAL A 144 -1.09 1.97 -2.18
CA VAL A 144 -1.22 1.01 -3.27
C VAL A 144 -1.90 -0.24 -2.72
N ARG A 145 -2.98 -0.69 -3.36
CA ARG A 145 -3.76 -1.85 -2.92
C ARG A 145 -3.95 -2.82 -4.08
N MET A 146 -3.89 -4.10 -3.77
CA MET A 146 -4.12 -5.19 -4.70
C MET A 146 -5.42 -5.90 -4.34
N GLY A 147 -6.24 -6.24 -5.34
CA GLY A 147 -7.48 -6.97 -5.14
C GLY A 147 -8.73 -6.10 -5.21
N ARG A 148 -9.85 -6.70 -4.80
CA ARG A 148 -11.13 -5.99 -4.73
C ARG A 148 -11.11 -5.01 -3.58
N LEU A 149 -11.54 -3.80 -3.85
CA LEU A 149 -11.77 -2.81 -2.80
C LEU A 149 -13.15 -3.08 -2.20
N HIS A 150 -13.21 -3.22 -0.88
CA HIS A 150 -14.49 -3.21 -0.18
C HIS A 150 -15.06 -1.77 -0.18
N ASP A 151 -16.38 -1.67 -0.12
CA ASP A 151 -17.04 -0.37 0.00
C ASP A 151 -16.47 0.39 1.19
N SER A 152 -15.79 1.49 0.89
CA SER A 152 -15.17 2.36 1.88
C SER A 152 -15.39 3.81 1.48
N GLN A 153 -15.27 4.72 2.44
CA GLN A 153 -15.31 6.16 2.17
C GLN A 153 -14.05 6.65 1.40
N LEU A 154 -13.13 5.75 1.06
CA LEU A 154 -11.89 6.07 0.34
C LEU A 154 -12.14 6.24 -1.16
N ARG A 155 -11.34 7.07 -1.80
CA ARG A 155 -11.27 7.12 -3.24
C ARG A 155 -10.21 6.18 -3.77
N ALA A 156 -10.47 5.63 -4.94
CA ALA A 156 -9.55 4.72 -5.59
C ALA A 156 -9.37 5.10 -7.07
N ARG A 157 -8.14 5.04 -7.54
CA ARG A 157 -7.80 5.10 -8.96
C ARG A 157 -7.16 3.78 -9.36
N LYS A 158 -7.77 3.09 -10.30
CA LYS A 158 -7.18 1.88 -10.89
C LYS A 158 -5.89 2.26 -11.61
N LEU A 159 -4.82 1.53 -11.31
CA LEU A 159 -3.51 1.69 -11.95
C LEU A 159 -3.35 0.70 -13.11
N CYS A 160 -3.61 -0.60 -12.85
CA CYS A 160 -3.60 -1.65 -13.87
C CYS A 160 -4.36 -2.89 -13.38
N ASP A 161 -4.56 -3.85 -14.27
CA ASP A 161 -4.98 -5.20 -13.91
C ASP A 161 -3.78 -6.02 -13.44
N LEU A 162 -4.02 -7.01 -12.58
CA LEU A 162 -3.02 -7.93 -12.10
C LEU A 162 -3.61 -9.33 -12.03
N GLN A 163 -2.95 -10.26 -12.70
CA GLN A 163 -3.31 -11.68 -12.63
C GLN A 163 -2.36 -12.46 -11.73
N ARG A 164 -2.75 -13.67 -11.39
CA ARG A 164 -1.92 -14.64 -10.70
C ARG A 164 -1.85 -15.93 -11.49
N VAL A 165 -0.65 -16.49 -11.58
CA VAL A 165 -0.38 -17.74 -12.28
C VAL A 165 0.15 -18.79 -11.31
N VAL A 166 -0.11 -20.05 -11.60
CA VAL A 166 0.44 -21.18 -10.81
C VAL A 166 1.83 -21.49 -11.32
N VAL A 167 2.80 -21.55 -10.40
CA VAL A 167 4.21 -21.76 -10.74
C VAL A 167 4.89 -22.70 -9.76
N ALA A 168 5.96 -23.33 -10.23
CA ALA A 168 6.92 -24.05 -9.40
C ALA A 168 8.34 -23.89 -9.98
N ALA A 169 9.35 -24.12 -9.15
CA ALA A 169 10.73 -24.20 -9.63
C ALA A 169 10.97 -25.47 -10.46
N PRO A 170 11.86 -25.47 -11.49
CA PRO A 170 12.24 -26.67 -12.23
C PRO A 170 12.65 -27.82 -11.31
N SER A 171 13.43 -27.56 -10.28
CA SER A 171 13.88 -28.55 -9.29
C SER A 171 12.75 -29.20 -8.49
N TYR A 172 11.61 -28.52 -8.32
CA TYR A 172 10.41 -29.13 -7.73
C TYR A 172 9.77 -30.11 -8.70
N ILE A 173 9.64 -29.70 -9.98
CA ILE A 173 9.00 -30.49 -11.04
C ILE A 173 9.83 -31.75 -11.33
N GLU A 174 11.15 -31.66 -11.33
CA GLU A 174 12.04 -32.82 -11.50
C GLU A 174 11.82 -33.90 -10.44
N ARG A 175 11.50 -33.49 -9.19
CA ARG A 175 11.29 -34.41 -8.07
C ARG A 175 9.88 -34.95 -7.95
N HIS A 176 8.89 -34.15 -8.31
CA HIS A 176 7.48 -34.44 -8.01
C HIS A 176 6.57 -34.53 -9.24
N GLY A 177 7.12 -34.24 -10.44
CA GLY A 177 6.33 -34.08 -11.65
C GLY A 177 5.57 -32.74 -11.69
N ALA A 178 5.03 -32.43 -12.87
CA ALA A 178 4.10 -31.31 -13.03
C ALA A 178 2.65 -31.83 -12.88
N PRO A 179 1.76 -31.13 -12.14
CA PRO A 179 0.37 -31.50 -12.07
C PRO A 179 -0.30 -31.39 -13.46
N PRO A 180 -0.89 -32.48 -14.00
CA PRO A 180 -1.52 -32.43 -15.32
C PRO A 180 -2.89 -31.75 -15.31
N THR A 181 -3.55 -31.70 -14.15
CA THR A 181 -4.86 -31.07 -13.97
C THR A 181 -4.90 -30.33 -12.62
N PRO A 182 -5.85 -29.40 -12.42
CA PRO A 182 -6.04 -28.72 -11.13
C PRO A 182 -6.30 -29.68 -9.96
N GLU A 183 -6.99 -30.81 -10.20
CA GLU A 183 -7.27 -31.82 -9.18
C GLU A 183 -5.99 -32.50 -8.65
N ALA A 184 -4.98 -32.65 -9.50
CA ALA A 184 -3.69 -33.23 -9.13
C ALA A 184 -2.91 -32.37 -8.13
N LEU A 185 -3.26 -31.09 -7.97
CA LEU A 185 -2.66 -30.22 -6.95
C LEU A 185 -2.83 -30.76 -5.52
N LYS A 186 -3.80 -31.64 -5.27
CA LYS A 186 -3.98 -32.30 -3.97
C LYS A 186 -2.79 -33.18 -3.57
N GLU A 187 -2.01 -33.63 -4.52
CA GLU A 187 -0.83 -34.45 -4.32
C GLU A 187 0.47 -33.62 -4.25
N HIS A 188 0.34 -32.30 -4.46
CA HIS A 188 1.45 -31.38 -4.43
C HIS A 188 1.48 -30.51 -3.17
N ASN A 189 2.67 -30.10 -2.75
CA ASN A 189 2.87 -29.15 -1.66
C ASN A 189 2.55 -27.74 -2.13
N CYS A 190 1.31 -27.26 -1.88
CA CYS A 190 0.88 -25.93 -2.25
C CYS A 190 1.20 -24.94 -1.13
N LEU A 191 2.03 -23.92 -1.42
CA LEU A 191 2.43 -22.91 -0.44
C LEU A 191 1.27 -21.99 -0.09
N GLU A 192 1.03 -21.76 1.20
CA GLU A 192 -0.17 -21.13 1.70
C GLU A 192 0.09 -19.73 2.27
N TRP A 193 -0.84 -18.83 2.00
CA TRP A 193 -0.92 -17.58 2.72
C TRP A 193 -1.47 -17.81 4.14
N HIS A 194 -1.02 -16.98 5.09
CA HIS A 194 -1.49 -16.94 6.47
C HIS A 194 -1.99 -15.54 6.83
N GLY A 195 -3.03 -15.47 7.70
CA GLY A 195 -3.56 -14.22 8.21
C GLY A 195 -4.46 -13.47 7.21
N ALA A 196 -4.30 -12.16 7.07
CA ALA A 196 -5.19 -11.31 6.28
C ALA A 196 -5.35 -11.70 4.80
N GLN A 197 -4.42 -12.48 4.25
CA GLN A 197 -4.39 -12.89 2.85
C GLN A 197 -4.80 -14.35 2.63
N GLU A 198 -5.38 -15.04 3.63
CA GLU A 198 -5.82 -16.45 3.52
C GLU A 198 -6.82 -16.71 2.39
N HIS A 199 -7.60 -15.69 2.00
CA HIS A 199 -8.50 -15.81 0.85
C HIS A 199 -7.76 -16.12 -0.46
N LEU A 200 -6.46 -15.82 -0.57
CA LEU A 200 -5.62 -16.15 -1.73
C LEU A 200 -5.23 -17.63 -1.83
N ASN A 201 -5.53 -18.43 -0.80
CA ASN A 201 -5.38 -19.88 -0.84
C ASN A 201 -6.44 -20.56 -1.71
N ARG A 202 -7.49 -19.83 -2.11
CA ARG A 202 -8.52 -20.32 -3.02
C ARG A 202 -8.08 -20.00 -4.45
N TRP A 203 -7.66 -21.04 -5.19
CA TRP A 203 -7.15 -20.91 -6.55
C TRP A 203 -8.26 -21.24 -7.55
N PRO A 204 -8.76 -20.27 -8.31
CA PRO A 204 -9.77 -20.50 -9.31
C PRO A 204 -9.16 -21.12 -10.58
N PHE A 205 -9.88 -22.07 -11.15
CA PHE A 205 -9.60 -22.71 -12.42
C PHE A 205 -10.86 -22.80 -13.26
N ARG A 206 -10.70 -22.89 -14.58
CA ARG A 206 -11.78 -23.11 -15.52
C ARG A 206 -11.60 -24.46 -16.18
N ILE A 207 -12.49 -25.41 -15.90
CA ILE A 207 -12.45 -26.78 -16.44
C ILE A 207 -13.71 -26.98 -17.25
N ARG A 208 -13.59 -27.25 -18.57
CA ARG A 208 -14.72 -27.42 -19.50
C ARG A 208 -15.75 -26.27 -19.44
N GLY A 209 -15.26 -25.04 -19.23
CA GLY A 209 -16.10 -23.84 -19.14
C GLY A 209 -16.70 -23.55 -17.75
N GLU A 210 -16.62 -24.48 -16.81
CA GLU A 210 -17.09 -24.32 -15.45
C GLU A 210 -15.96 -23.83 -14.52
N ARG A 211 -16.32 -22.96 -13.56
CA ARG A 211 -15.38 -22.48 -12.54
C ARG A 211 -15.25 -23.49 -11.41
N HIS A 212 -14.04 -23.92 -11.17
CA HIS A 212 -13.64 -24.80 -10.07
C HIS A 212 -12.69 -24.06 -9.15
N GLU A 213 -12.60 -24.49 -7.90
CA GLU A 213 -11.71 -23.89 -6.92
C GLU A 213 -10.88 -24.97 -6.25
N HIS A 214 -9.55 -24.81 -6.26
CA HIS A 214 -8.63 -25.60 -5.47
C HIS A 214 -8.26 -24.81 -4.21
N VAL A 215 -8.32 -25.43 -3.04
CA VAL A 215 -7.84 -24.85 -1.80
C VAL A 215 -6.41 -25.33 -1.58
N ALA A 216 -5.46 -24.40 -1.62
CA ALA A 216 -4.06 -24.71 -1.39
C ALA A 216 -3.86 -25.35 -0.02
N ALA A 217 -3.08 -26.44 0.02
CA ALA A 217 -2.71 -27.14 1.24
C ALA A 217 -1.23 -27.57 1.15
N GLY A 218 -0.45 -27.27 2.17
CA GLY A 218 0.97 -27.61 2.20
C GLY A 218 1.60 -27.46 3.57
N ASN A 219 2.91 -27.61 3.60
CA ASN A 219 3.70 -27.62 4.83
C ASN A 219 4.38 -26.29 5.16
N PHE A 220 4.13 -25.24 4.36
CA PHE A 220 4.68 -23.90 4.61
C PHE A 220 3.62 -22.83 4.41
N ARG A 221 3.50 -21.99 5.44
CA ARG A 221 2.59 -20.83 5.47
C ARG A 221 3.35 -19.56 5.80
N SER A 222 2.98 -18.46 5.15
CA SER A 222 3.54 -17.14 5.46
C SER A 222 2.52 -16.03 5.24
N SER A 223 2.59 -14.99 6.05
CA SER A 223 1.86 -13.73 5.84
C SER A 223 2.55 -12.80 4.83
N ASN A 224 3.66 -13.24 4.23
CA ASN A 224 4.54 -12.44 3.39
C ASN A 224 4.74 -13.12 2.02
N GLY A 225 4.33 -12.42 0.95
CA GLY A 225 4.42 -12.94 -0.41
C GLY A 225 5.84 -13.20 -0.91
N LEU A 226 6.83 -12.41 -0.49
CA LEU A 226 8.24 -12.64 -0.86
C LEU A 226 8.79 -13.91 -0.19
N SER A 227 8.37 -14.21 1.03
CA SER A 227 8.75 -15.45 1.71
C SER A 227 8.19 -16.68 0.99
N LEU A 228 6.90 -16.62 0.57
CA LEU A 228 6.29 -17.68 -0.23
C LEU A 228 7.01 -17.86 -1.57
N ALA A 229 7.27 -16.75 -2.29
CA ALA A 229 8.04 -16.78 -3.54
C ALA A 229 9.44 -17.36 -3.32
N GLY A 230 10.12 -16.95 -2.25
CA GLY A 230 11.45 -17.47 -1.89
C GLY A 230 11.47 -18.98 -1.66
N MET A 231 10.41 -19.55 -1.05
CA MET A 231 10.27 -21.01 -0.89
C MET A 231 9.93 -21.70 -2.21
N CYS A 232 9.10 -21.08 -3.05
CA CYS A 232 8.80 -21.57 -4.39
C CYS A 232 10.07 -21.65 -5.24
N TYR A 233 10.88 -20.59 -5.29
CA TYR A 233 12.19 -20.58 -6.01
C TYR A 233 13.15 -21.67 -5.54
N ARG A 234 13.09 -22.05 -4.27
CA ARG A 234 13.92 -23.13 -3.69
C ARG A 234 13.35 -24.53 -3.92
N GLY A 235 12.26 -24.64 -4.69
CA GLY A 235 11.65 -25.90 -5.03
C GLY A 235 10.97 -26.60 -3.84
N VAL A 236 10.46 -25.84 -2.88
CA VAL A 236 9.72 -26.41 -1.73
C VAL A 236 8.29 -26.77 -2.12
N GLY A 237 7.67 -26.02 -3.04
CA GLY A 237 6.29 -26.29 -3.43
C GLY A 237 5.81 -25.46 -4.61
N VAL A 238 4.52 -25.64 -4.91
CA VAL A 238 3.76 -24.91 -5.92
C VAL A 238 3.16 -23.66 -5.28
N MET A 239 3.13 -22.55 -6.00
CA MET A 239 2.54 -21.29 -5.55
C MET A 239 1.68 -20.66 -6.64
N ARG A 240 0.54 -20.07 -6.27
CA ARG A 240 -0.17 -19.15 -7.14
C ARG A 240 0.36 -17.74 -6.90
N MET A 241 1.22 -17.27 -7.81
CA MET A 241 2.05 -16.07 -7.69
C MET A 241 1.51 -14.94 -8.57
N ALA A 242 1.61 -13.70 -8.09
CA ALA A 242 1.27 -12.53 -8.89
C ALA A 242 2.23 -12.37 -10.09
N GLU A 243 1.69 -11.96 -11.23
CA GLU A 243 2.43 -11.90 -12.51
C GLU A 243 3.68 -11.02 -12.45
N HIS A 244 3.65 -9.91 -11.71
CA HIS A 244 4.82 -9.03 -11.60
C HIS A 244 6.07 -9.74 -11.03
N LEU A 245 5.89 -10.79 -10.23
CA LEU A 245 6.98 -11.66 -9.75
C LEU A 245 7.18 -12.87 -10.66
N ALA A 246 6.08 -13.49 -11.12
CA ALA A 246 6.12 -14.76 -11.84
C ALA A 246 6.67 -14.61 -13.26
N LEU A 247 6.17 -13.65 -14.05
CA LEU A 247 6.51 -13.56 -15.47
C LEU A 247 8.02 -13.30 -15.71
N PRO A 248 8.67 -12.33 -15.00
CA PRO A 248 10.12 -12.16 -15.14
C PRO A 248 10.92 -13.41 -14.74
N ALA A 249 10.43 -14.17 -13.74
CA ALA A 249 11.08 -15.39 -13.30
C ALA A 249 10.90 -16.56 -14.29
N ILE A 250 9.74 -16.65 -14.91
CA ILE A 250 9.46 -17.63 -15.96
C ILE A 250 10.36 -17.36 -17.18
N ARG A 251 10.45 -16.10 -17.63
CA ARG A 251 11.34 -15.72 -18.75
C ARG A 251 12.81 -16.08 -18.49
N LYS A 252 13.26 -15.95 -17.24
CA LYS A 252 14.62 -16.33 -16.82
C LYS A 252 14.80 -17.83 -16.57
N GLY A 253 13.77 -18.66 -16.74
CA GLY A 253 13.81 -20.09 -16.46
C GLY A 253 13.89 -20.47 -14.97
N HIS A 254 13.71 -19.53 -14.06
CA HIS A 254 13.73 -19.78 -12.61
C HIS A 254 12.43 -20.43 -12.12
N LEU A 255 11.34 -20.20 -12.81
CA LEU A 255 10.04 -20.80 -12.53
C LEU A 255 9.43 -21.33 -13.83
N VAL A 256 8.56 -22.33 -13.70
CA VAL A 256 7.75 -22.90 -14.78
C VAL A 256 6.29 -22.61 -14.47
N ARG A 257 5.55 -22.11 -15.47
CA ARG A 257 4.09 -21.93 -15.40
C ARG A 257 3.42 -23.31 -15.49
N LEU A 258 2.48 -23.54 -14.58
CA LEU A 258 1.73 -24.78 -14.48
C LEU A 258 0.25 -24.48 -14.74
N LEU A 259 -0.49 -25.46 -15.30
CA LEU A 259 -1.93 -25.40 -15.46
C LEU A 259 -2.46 -24.18 -16.26
N GLY A 260 -1.64 -23.63 -17.17
CA GLY A 260 -2.00 -22.41 -17.91
C GLY A 260 -3.28 -22.54 -18.75
N GLU A 261 -3.62 -23.75 -19.22
CA GLU A 261 -4.85 -24.04 -19.98
C GLU A 261 -6.12 -24.02 -19.10
N PHE A 262 -5.95 -24.12 -17.78
CA PHE A 262 -7.04 -24.10 -16.80
C PHE A 262 -7.18 -22.78 -16.06
N GLU A 263 -6.35 -21.79 -16.34
CA GLU A 263 -6.37 -20.53 -15.59
C GLU A 263 -7.72 -19.82 -15.71
N ASP A 264 -8.25 -19.41 -14.56
CA ASP A 264 -9.38 -18.49 -14.49
C ASP A 264 -8.90 -17.15 -13.96
N HIS A 265 -9.36 -16.08 -14.60
CA HIS A 265 -8.93 -14.74 -14.23
C HIS A 265 -9.60 -14.28 -12.95
N ASP A 266 -8.81 -13.73 -12.04
CA ASP A 266 -9.34 -12.92 -10.95
C ASP A 266 -9.67 -11.52 -11.49
N ASP A 267 -10.84 -10.98 -11.11
CA ASP A 267 -11.11 -9.55 -11.27
C ASP A 267 -10.24 -8.77 -10.26
N THR A 268 -8.93 -8.91 -10.41
CA THR A 268 -7.97 -8.29 -9.49
C THR A 268 -7.27 -7.13 -10.20
N ALA A 269 -7.27 -5.98 -9.55
CA ALA A 269 -6.58 -4.81 -10.04
C ALA A 269 -5.70 -4.21 -8.95
N ILE A 270 -4.75 -3.39 -9.39
CA ILE A 270 -3.96 -2.54 -8.51
C ILE A 270 -4.56 -1.16 -8.51
N HIS A 271 -4.74 -0.60 -7.34
CA HIS A 271 -5.33 0.71 -7.13
C HIS A 271 -4.43 1.59 -6.28
N ALA A 272 -4.39 2.87 -6.61
CA ALA A 272 -3.99 3.92 -5.67
C ALA A 272 -5.23 4.34 -4.88
N VAL A 273 -5.19 4.17 -3.57
CA VAL A 273 -6.29 4.46 -2.64
C VAL A 273 -5.88 5.64 -1.76
N TYR A 274 -6.78 6.59 -1.56
CA TYR A 274 -6.53 7.83 -0.83
C TYR A 274 -7.82 8.38 -0.20
N LEU A 275 -7.67 9.33 0.71
CA LEU A 275 -8.82 9.97 1.37
C LEU A 275 -9.58 10.88 0.41
N PRO A 276 -10.94 10.95 0.50
CA PRO A 276 -11.77 11.83 -0.32
C PRO A 276 -11.70 13.27 0.18
N GLU A 277 -10.59 13.95 -0.02
CA GLU A 277 -10.45 15.36 0.30
C GLU A 277 -11.17 16.22 -0.75
N ARG A 278 -11.70 17.39 -0.32
CA ARG A 278 -12.33 18.37 -1.22
C ARG A 278 -11.36 18.82 -2.31
N ARG A 279 -10.08 18.96 -1.96
CA ARG A 279 -8.99 19.27 -2.88
C ARG A 279 -7.79 18.42 -2.51
N LEU A 280 -7.49 17.44 -3.35
CA LEU A 280 -6.30 16.61 -3.21
C LEU A 280 -5.05 17.49 -3.34
N SER A 281 -4.09 17.33 -2.42
CA SER A 281 -2.84 18.11 -2.50
C SER A 281 -2.10 17.81 -3.80
N THR A 282 -1.39 18.81 -4.33
CA THR A 282 -0.70 18.72 -5.63
C THR A 282 0.28 17.57 -5.67
N ARG A 283 1.06 17.34 -4.59
CA ARG A 283 2.03 16.25 -4.51
C ARG A 283 1.38 14.86 -4.56
N VAL A 284 0.25 14.69 -3.88
CA VAL A 284 -0.51 13.42 -3.88
C VAL A 284 -1.08 13.13 -5.27
N ARG A 285 -1.70 14.11 -5.90
CA ARG A 285 -2.24 13.98 -7.26
C ARG A 285 -1.16 13.61 -8.25
N MET A 286 -0.03 14.35 -8.23
CA MET A 286 1.09 14.10 -9.16
C MET A 286 1.71 12.72 -8.96
N PHE A 287 1.76 12.21 -7.73
CA PHE A 287 2.26 10.86 -7.49
C PHE A 287 1.30 9.80 -8.03
N ILE A 288 -0.01 9.97 -7.80
CA ILE A 288 -1.02 9.06 -8.34
C ILE A 288 -1.01 9.07 -9.87
N ASP A 289 -0.90 10.25 -10.50
CA ASP A 289 -0.78 10.39 -11.95
C ASP A 289 0.49 9.71 -12.47
N TYR A 290 1.61 9.91 -11.80
CA TYR A 290 2.88 9.29 -12.14
C TYR A 290 2.82 7.75 -12.07
N LEU A 291 2.22 7.18 -11.02
CA LEU A 291 2.01 5.73 -10.94
C LEU A 291 1.06 5.23 -12.03
N ALA A 292 -0.03 5.96 -12.31
CA ALA A 292 -0.99 5.56 -13.33
C ALA A 292 -0.36 5.57 -14.74
N ASP A 293 0.52 6.53 -15.02
CA ASP A 293 1.25 6.57 -16.28
C ASP A 293 2.28 5.44 -16.38
N ALA A 294 3.01 5.17 -15.30
CA ALA A 294 4.00 4.08 -15.24
C ALA A 294 3.38 2.68 -15.41
N PHE A 295 2.16 2.49 -14.92
CA PHE A 295 1.47 1.20 -14.99
C PHE A 295 0.42 1.12 -16.11
N ARG A 296 0.35 2.09 -17.00
CA ARG A 296 -0.52 2.01 -18.20
C ARG A 296 -0.18 0.81 -19.06
N GLU A 297 1.11 0.53 -19.20
CA GLU A 297 1.67 -0.68 -19.78
C GLU A 297 2.56 -1.33 -18.71
N PRO A 298 2.02 -2.32 -17.96
CA PRO A 298 2.74 -2.88 -16.83
C PRO A 298 4.08 -3.49 -17.25
N PRO A 299 5.20 -3.14 -16.56
CA PRO A 299 6.55 -3.59 -16.98
C PRO A 299 6.72 -5.11 -17.07
N TRP A 300 5.96 -5.85 -16.27
CA TRP A 300 6.02 -7.32 -16.28
C TRP A 300 5.26 -7.95 -17.46
N ALA A 301 4.36 -7.21 -18.09
CA ALA A 301 3.59 -7.70 -19.25
C ALA A 301 4.34 -7.54 -20.57
N ALA A 302 5.37 -6.70 -20.63
CA ALA A 302 6.19 -6.53 -21.82
C ALA A 302 6.83 -7.88 -22.23
N SER A 303 6.62 -8.29 -23.48
CA SER A 303 7.41 -9.34 -24.12
C SER A 303 8.74 -8.73 -24.52
N ASP A 304 9.86 -9.37 -24.18
CA ASP A 304 11.19 -9.01 -24.70
C ASP A 304 11.23 -9.16 -26.22
#